data_6c0913195b2473986d6295af630ff594
#
_entry.id   6c0913195b2473986d6295af630ff594
#
_cell.length_a   1.000
_cell.length_b   1.000
_cell.length_c   1.000
_cell.angle_alpha   90.00
_cell.angle_beta   90.00
_cell.angle_gamma   90.00
#
_symmetry.space_group_name_H-M   'P 1'
#
loop_
_entity.id
_entity.type
_entity.pdbx_description
1 polymer ?
#
loop_
_entity_poly.entity_id
_entity_poly.type
_entity_poly.pdbx_seq_one_letter_code
_entity_poly.pdbx_strand_id
1 'polypeptide(L)'
;MKISCLKVGGRTIKTVVAVFLCLMTGIIRKSDTAFYAAIAAMLCIQRTAEDSLREAFNRELATVIGGAFGIMVMVFEKNVYRIPCEIVRYFLLSVLLIPIIKFSVLIKREKGTFLMCVVFLCITVTHGNDEEPFLFGFARIVDTTIGIVVALVINQFPIGRGIKPPYKE
;
A
#
# COMPACT_ATOMS: atom_id res chain seq x y z
N MET A 1 23.19 -2.40 33.49
CA MET A 1 22.26 -2.43 32.36
C MET A 1 23.08 -2.40 31.08
N LYS A 2 23.38 -3.58 30.44
CA LYS A 2 24.16 -3.64 29.20
C LYS A 2 23.30 -3.14 28.07
N ILE A 3 23.61 -1.97 27.52
CA ILE A 3 23.07 -1.51 26.24
C ILE A 3 23.64 -2.45 25.19
N SER A 4 22.88 -3.48 24.86
CA SER A 4 23.17 -4.35 23.73
C SER A 4 23.20 -3.46 22.49
N CYS A 5 24.37 -3.27 21.92
CA CYS A 5 24.59 -2.53 20.68
C CYS A 5 23.60 -3.08 19.64
N LEU A 6 22.58 -2.32 19.27
CA LEU A 6 21.54 -2.72 18.32
C LEU A 6 22.22 -2.91 16.96
N LYS A 7 22.62 -4.15 16.64
CA LYS A 7 23.15 -4.46 15.31
C LYS A 7 22.03 -4.32 14.30
N VAL A 8 22.09 -3.30 13.47
CA VAL A 8 21.13 -3.05 12.39
C VAL A 8 21.28 -4.17 11.35
N GLY A 9 20.22 -4.96 11.17
CA GLY A 9 20.21 -6.06 10.20
C GLY A 9 20.19 -5.55 8.75
N GLY A 10 20.71 -6.34 7.81
CA GLY A 10 20.75 -5.98 6.39
C GLY A 10 19.38 -5.66 5.79
N ARG A 11 18.31 -6.30 6.27
CA ARG A 11 16.94 -5.97 5.88
C ARG A 11 16.56 -4.55 6.29
N THR A 12 16.92 -4.12 7.49
CA THR A 12 16.62 -2.77 7.97
C THR A 12 17.30 -1.71 7.10
N ILE A 13 18.57 -1.94 6.72
CA ILE A 13 19.29 -1.02 5.83
C ILE A 13 18.60 -0.94 4.47
N LYS A 14 18.25 -2.08 3.87
CA LYS A 14 17.50 -2.13 2.61
C LYS A 14 16.19 -1.35 2.69
N THR A 15 15.45 -1.52 3.78
CA THR A 15 14.17 -0.82 4.00
C THR A 15 14.38 0.70 4.08
N VAL A 16 15.37 1.16 4.83
CA VAL A 16 15.67 2.60 4.95
C VAL A 16 16.05 3.20 3.58
N VAL A 17 16.91 2.52 2.83
CA VAL A 17 17.29 2.98 1.48
C VAL A 17 16.09 3.00 0.54
N ALA A 18 15.23 1.97 0.57
CA ALA A 18 14.04 1.91 -0.26
C ALA A 18 13.05 3.04 0.05
N VAL A 19 12.78 3.28 1.32
CA VAL A 19 11.92 4.38 1.77
C VAL A 19 12.47 5.73 1.30
N PHE A 20 13.78 5.95 1.49
CA PHE A 20 14.42 7.20 1.04
C PHE A 20 14.27 7.40 -0.47
N LEU A 21 14.53 6.38 -1.28
CA LEU A 21 14.38 6.47 -2.74
C LEU A 21 12.92 6.73 -3.15
N CYS A 22 11.95 6.08 -2.50
CA CYS A 22 10.54 6.33 -2.77
C CYS A 22 10.14 7.78 -2.47
N LEU A 23 10.62 8.34 -1.36
CA LEU A 23 10.35 9.74 -1.03
C LEU A 23 11.02 10.71 -2.01
N MET A 24 12.25 10.41 -2.47
CA MET A 24 12.93 11.20 -3.49
C MET A 24 12.18 11.19 -4.84
N THR A 25 11.66 10.03 -5.27
CA THR A 25 10.82 9.97 -6.48
C THR A 25 9.55 10.82 -6.33
N GLY A 26 8.99 10.91 -5.12
CA GLY A 26 7.86 11.77 -4.81
C GLY A 26 8.16 13.25 -5.01
N ILE A 27 9.31 13.70 -4.53
CA ILE A 27 9.76 15.10 -4.71
C ILE A 27 9.92 15.43 -6.19
N ILE A 28 10.56 14.54 -6.98
CA ILE A 28 10.77 14.73 -8.41
C ILE A 28 9.44 14.81 -9.16
N ARG A 29 8.47 13.96 -8.79
CA ARG A 29 7.12 13.91 -9.40
C ARG A 29 6.18 15.00 -8.87
N LYS A 30 6.57 15.74 -7.83
CA LYS A 30 5.70 16.67 -7.10
C LYS A 30 4.39 16.00 -6.64
N SER A 31 4.52 14.78 -6.13
CA SER A 31 3.37 13.95 -5.71
C SER A 31 3.22 14.00 -4.21
N ASP A 32 2.06 14.45 -3.73
CA ASP A 32 1.71 14.48 -2.31
C ASP A 32 1.46 13.07 -1.74
N THR A 33 1.35 12.08 -2.61
CA THR A 33 1.02 10.70 -2.27
C THR A 33 2.23 9.77 -2.21
N ALA A 34 3.45 10.29 -2.30
CA ALA A 34 4.71 9.52 -2.32
C ALA A 34 4.91 8.61 -1.09
N PHE A 35 4.29 8.92 0.05
CA PHE A 35 4.40 8.08 1.24
C PHE A 35 3.77 6.69 1.03
N TYR A 36 2.82 6.55 0.10
CA TYR A 36 2.25 5.26 -0.26
C TYR A 36 3.26 4.35 -0.96
N ALA A 37 4.14 4.93 -1.79
CA ALA A 37 5.27 4.21 -2.37
C ALA A 37 6.23 3.71 -1.28
N ALA A 38 6.53 4.55 -0.29
CA ALA A 38 7.38 4.18 0.84
C ALA A 38 6.79 3.03 1.67
N ILE A 39 5.47 3.07 1.96
CA ILE A 39 4.77 1.96 2.64
C ILE A 39 4.82 0.68 1.79
N ALA A 40 4.59 0.79 0.48
CA ALA A 40 4.66 -0.34 -0.42
C ALA A 40 6.06 -0.97 -0.41
N ALA A 41 7.10 -0.16 -0.53
CA ALA A 41 8.48 -0.64 -0.50
C ALA A 41 8.83 -1.33 0.83
N MET A 42 8.42 -0.75 1.96
CA MET A 42 8.67 -1.30 3.29
C MET A 42 8.09 -2.71 3.47
N LEU A 43 6.89 -2.94 2.99
CA LEU A 43 6.19 -4.22 3.12
C LEU A 43 6.66 -5.25 2.09
N CYS A 44 7.11 -4.83 0.91
CA CYS A 44 7.60 -5.72 -0.14
C CYS A 44 9.04 -6.21 0.08
N ILE A 45 9.83 -5.60 0.98
CA ILE A 45 11.17 -6.10 1.33
C ILE A 45 11.04 -7.27 2.28
N GLN A 46 11.14 -8.49 1.74
CA GLN A 46 11.10 -9.74 2.48
C GLN A 46 12.49 -10.39 2.57
N ARG A 47 12.58 -11.54 3.28
CA ARG A 47 13.85 -12.26 3.49
C ARG A 47 14.37 -12.89 2.20
N THR A 48 13.47 -13.39 1.37
CA THR A 48 13.79 -13.99 0.07
C THR A 48 13.26 -13.14 -1.07
N ALA A 49 13.85 -13.25 -2.26
CA ALA A 49 13.36 -12.56 -3.46
C ALA A 49 11.98 -13.10 -3.88
N GLU A 50 11.74 -14.40 -3.68
CA GLU A 50 10.50 -15.06 -4.02
C GLU A 50 9.34 -14.55 -3.13
N ASP A 51 9.55 -14.45 -1.81
CA ASP A 51 8.56 -13.89 -0.90
C ASP A 51 8.27 -12.43 -1.21
N SER A 52 9.31 -11.65 -1.58
CA SER A 52 9.15 -10.26 -1.99
C SER A 52 8.27 -10.13 -3.23
N LEU A 53 8.47 -10.99 -4.22
CA LEU A 53 7.68 -10.97 -5.45
C LEU A 53 6.21 -11.38 -5.17
N ARG A 54 6.02 -12.39 -4.33
CA ARG A 54 4.66 -12.83 -3.92
C ARG A 54 3.92 -11.71 -3.18
N GLU A 55 4.58 -11.04 -2.25
CA GLU A 55 3.99 -9.92 -1.50
C GLU A 55 3.71 -8.72 -2.42
N ALA A 56 4.62 -8.40 -3.33
CA ALA A 56 4.46 -7.38 -4.34
C ALA A 56 3.21 -7.60 -5.18
N PHE A 57 3.01 -8.82 -5.70
CA PHE A 57 1.86 -9.16 -6.51
C PHE A 57 0.54 -9.08 -5.72
N ASN A 58 0.52 -9.59 -4.49
CA ASN A 58 -0.67 -9.52 -3.63
C ASN A 58 -1.03 -8.06 -3.32
N ARG A 59 -0.02 -7.22 -3.10
CA ARG A 59 -0.21 -5.81 -2.81
C ARG A 59 -0.74 -5.03 -4.01
N GLU A 60 -0.15 -5.23 -5.18
CA GLU A 60 -0.60 -4.58 -6.41
C GLU A 60 -2.05 -4.94 -6.72
N LEU A 61 -2.36 -6.23 -6.70
CA LEU A 61 -3.71 -6.72 -6.95
C LEU A 61 -4.73 -6.13 -5.95
N ALA A 62 -4.38 -6.09 -4.66
CA ALA A 62 -5.23 -5.51 -3.63
C ALA A 62 -5.44 -4.00 -3.84
N THR A 63 -4.40 -3.27 -4.27
CA THR A 63 -4.49 -1.84 -4.57
C THR A 63 -5.39 -1.57 -5.77
N VAL A 64 -5.26 -2.35 -6.83
CA VAL A 64 -6.09 -2.22 -8.03
C VAL A 64 -7.56 -2.51 -7.72
N ILE A 65 -7.84 -3.62 -7.01
CA ILE A 65 -9.21 -3.99 -6.65
C ILE A 65 -9.83 -2.98 -5.68
N GLY A 66 -9.15 -2.65 -4.59
CA GLY A 66 -9.63 -1.66 -3.62
C GLY A 66 -9.81 -0.28 -4.24
N GLY A 67 -8.90 0.10 -5.14
CA GLY A 67 -8.97 1.32 -5.93
C GLY A 67 -10.18 1.36 -6.87
N ALA A 68 -10.44 0.29 -7.59
CA ALA A 68 -11.59 0.18 -8.49
C ALA A 68 -12.92 0.31 -7.74
N PHE A 69 -13.07 -0.37 -6.59
CA PHE A 69 -14.26 -0.20 -5.74
C PHE A 69 -14.38 1.22 -5.20
N GLY A 70 -13.27 1.85 -4.78
CA GLY A 70 -13.27 3.23 -4.29
C GLY A 70 -13.70 4.23 -5.35
N ILE A 71 -13.11 4.14 -6.55
CA ILE A 71 -13.47 4.99 -7.70
C ILE A 71 -14.93 4.79 -8.08
N MET A 72 -15.42 3.55 -8.11
CA MET A 72 -16.82 3.25 -8.44
C MET A 72 -17.78 3.96 -7.49
N VAL A 73 -17.52 3.92 -6.19
CA VAL A 73 -18.35 4.58 -5.17
C VAL A 73 -18.29 6.09 -5.31
N MET A 74 -17.10 6.67 -5.51
CA MET A 74 -16.97 8.12 -5.70
C MET A 74 -17.68 8.62 -6.95
N VAL A 75 -17.59 7.90 -8.06
CA VAL A 75 -18.31 8.22 -9.30
C VAL A 75 -19.82 8.13 -9.07
N PHE A 76 -20.27 7.14 -8.33
CA PHE A 76 -21.69 7.02 -7.98
C PHE A 76 -22.15 8.19 -7.10
N GLU A 77 -21.40 8.54 -6.04
CA GLU A 77 -21.72 9.71 -5.19
C GLU A 77 -21.73 11.01 -5.99
N LYS A 78 -20.82 11.20 -6.94
CA LYS A 78 -20.74 12.41 -7.76
C LYS A 78 -21.93 12.53 -8.74
N ASN A 79 -22.34 11.45 -9.37
CA ASN A 79 -23.29 11.48 -10.48
C ASN A 79 -24.74 11.21 -10.08
N VAL A 80 -24.96 10.49 -8.98
CA VAL A 80 -26.33 10.05 -8.61
C VAL A 80 -26.86 10.79 -7.39
N TYR A 81 -26.14 10.74 -6.27
CA TYR A 81 -26.61 11.36 -5.05
C TYR A 81 -25.49 11.63 -4.06
N ARG A 82 -25.24 12.90 -3.77
CA ARG A 82 -24.29 13.31 -2.74
C ARG A 82 -24.96 13.24 -1.37
N ILE A 83 -24.45 12.42 -0.49
CA ILE A 83 -25.00 12.22 0.85
C ILE A 83 -24.64 13.43 1.73
N PRO A 84 -25.62 14.26 2.17
CA PRO A 84 -25.32 15.49 2.91
C PRO A 84 -24.89 15.24 4.36
N CYS A 85 -25.23 14.07 4.92
CA CYS A 85 -24.91 13.71 6.30
C CYS A 85 -23.67 12.81 6.35
N GLU A 86 -22.57 13.31 6.90
CA GLU A 86 -21.31 12.57 7.01
C GLU A 86 -21.43 11.25 7.78
N ILE A 87 -22.26 11.23 8.84
CA ILE A 87 -22.46 10.01 9.65
C ILE A 87 -23.09 8.91 8.81
N VAL A 88 -24.11 9.25 8.01
CA VAL A 88 -24.79 8.31 7.11
C VAL A 88 -23.82 7.83 6.03
N ARG A 89 -23.01 8.73 5.48
CA ARG A 89 -21.99 8.41 4.49
C ARG A 89 -20.96 7.40 5.06
N TYR A 90 -20.40 7.65 6.24
CA TYR A 90 -19.46 6.74 6.87
C TYR A 90 -20.06 5.39 7.21
N PHE A 91 -21.33 5.35 7.62
CA PHE A 91 -22.06 4.11 7.84
C PHE A 91 -22.18 3.31 6.54
N LEU A 92 -22.59 3.95 5.44
CA LEU A 92 -22.69 3.30 4.12
C LEU A 92 -21.35 2.80 3.61
N LEU A 93 -20.28 3.60 3.73
CA LEU A 93 -18.91 3.17 3.37
C LEU A 93 -18.47 1.95 4.19
N SER A 94 -18.83 1.90 5.47
CA SER A 94 -18.52 0.74 6.32
C SER A 94 -19.29 -0.52 5.87
N VAL A 95 -20.55 -0.38 5.48
CA VAL A 95 -21.35 -1.50 4.94
C VAL A 95 -20.78 -1.98 3.59
N LEU A 96 -20.25 -1.08 2.78
CA LEU A 96 -19.61 -1.42 1.49
C LEU A 96 -18.29 -2.20 1.64
N LEU A 97 -17.71 -2.32 2.83
CA LEU A 97 -16.62 -3.25 3.08
C LEU A 97 -17.05 -4.72 2.96
N ILE A 98 -18.32 -5.03 3.23
CA ILE A 98 -18.83 -6.41 3.17
C ILE A 98 -18.65 -7.02 1.77
N PRO A 99 -19.10 -6.40 0.67
CA PRO A 99 -18.90 -6.96 -0.66
C PRO A 99 -17.42 -7.04 -1.04
N ILE A 100 -16.57 -6.11 -0.61
CA ILE A 100 -15.12 -6.14 -0.87
C ILE A 100 -14.50 -7.38 -0.19
N ILE A 101 -14.84 -7.63 1.08
CA ILE A 101 -14.37 -8.81 1.82
C ILE A 101 -14.83 -10.09 1.15
N LYS A 102 -16.13 -10.20 0.81
CA LYS A 102 -16.68 -11.36 0.11
C LYS A 102 -16.01 -11.59 -1.25
N PHE A 103 -15.77 -10.52 -2.00
CA PHE A 103 -15.07 -10.60 -3.28
C PHE A 103 -13.64 -11.12 -3.12
N SER A 104 -12.90 -10.64 -2.10
CA SER A 104 -11.55 -11.11 -1.79
C SER A 104 -11.51 -12.62 -1.50
N VAL A 105 -12.47 -13.13 -0.73
CA VAL A 105 -12.59 -14.56 -0.43
C VAL A 105 -12.94 -15.36 -1.71
N LEU A 106 -13.84 -14.82 -2.55
CA LEU A 106 -14.24 -15.47 -3.80
C LEU A 106 -13.06 -15.66 -4.76
N ILE A 107 -12.16 -14.67 -4.85
CA ILE A 107 -10.94 -14.77 -5.68
C ILE A 107 -9.79 -15.50 -4.97
N LYS A 108 -10.02 -16.08 -3.78
CA LYS A 108 -9.03 -16.80 -2.96
C LYS A 108 -7.78 -15.94 -2.62
N ARG A 109 -7.98 -14.66 -2.37
CA ARG A 109 -6.91 -13.69 -2.05
C ARG A 109 -7.09 -13.06 -0.66
N GLU A 110 -7.41 -13.89 0.33
CA GLU A 110 -7.69 -13.45 1.71
C GLU A 110 -6.55 -12.62 2.33
N LYS A 111 -5.30 -12.92 2.00
CA LYS A 111 -4.14 -12.16 2.49
C LYS A 111 -4.13 -10.69 2.03
N GLY A 112 -4.79 -10.37 0.91
CA GLY A 112 -4.93 -9.02 0.39
C GLY A 112 -6.15 -8.26 0.89
N THR A 113 -7.11 -8.92 1.58
CA THR A 113 -8.39 -8.34 1.98
C THR A 113 -8.23 -7.05 2.79
N PHE A 114 -7.36 -7.09 3.80
CA PHE A 114 -7.09 -5.92 4.64
C PHE A 114 -6.64 -4.71 3.79
N LEU A 115 -5.72 -4.95 2.86
CA LEU A 115 -5.20 -3.89 2.01
C LEU A 115 -6.24 -3.37 1.02
N MET A 116 -7.10 -4.25 0.45
CA MET A 116 -8.23 -3.83 -0.39
C MET A 116 -9.16 -2.87 0.36
N CYS A 117 -9.50 -3.21 1.61
CA CYS A 117 -10.32 -2.36 2.47
C CYS A 117 -9.64 -1.03 2.80
N VAL A 118 -8.34 -1.04 3.13
CA VAL A 118 -7.57 0.17 3.43
C VAL A 118 -7.51 1.09 2.22
N VAL A 119 -7.22 0.56 1.03
CA VAL A 119 -7.15 1.37 -0.21
C VAL A 119 -8.52 1.96 -0.54
N PHE A 120 -9.58 1.16 -0.43
CA PHE A 120 -10.96 1.63 -0.60
C PHE A 120 -11.28 2.81 0.34
N LEU A 121 -11.01 2.66 1.64
CA LEU A 121 -11.26 3.73 2.62
C LEU A 121 -10.37 4.95 2.38
N CYS A 122 -9.09 4.78 2.03
CA CYS A 122 -8.22 5.90 1.70
C CYS A 122 -8.78 6.74 0.55
N ILE A 123 -9.30 6.10 -0.51
CA ILE A 123 -9.86 6.82 -1.66
C ILE A 123 -11.17 7.50 -1.27
N THR A 124 -12.09 6.78 -0.64
CA THR A 124 -13.45 7.28 -0.40
C THR A 124 -13.54 8.29 0.75
N VAL A 125 -12.73 8.13 1.82
CA VAL A 125 -12.78 9.02 2.99
C VAL A 125 -11.90 10.24 2.81
N THR A 126 -10.65 10.06 2.33
CA THR A 126 -9.69 11.17 2.24
C THR A 126 -10.01 12.11 1.08
N HIS A 127 -10.50 11.58 -0.03
CA HIS A 127 -10.73 12.32 -1.28
C HIS A 127 -12.18 12.33 -1.75
N GLY A 128 -13.12 12.05 -0.85
CA GLY A 128 -14.56 12.01 -1.19
C GLY A 128 -15.15 13.32 -1.68
N ASN A 129 -14.45 14.45 -1.51
CA ASN A 129 -14.86 15.77 -1.98
C ASN A 129 -14.07 16.26 -3.21
N ASP A 130 -13.11 15.48 -3.70
CA ASP A 130 -12.27 15.88 -4.82
C ASP A 130 -13.07 15.89 -6.14
N GLU A 131 -12.72 16.83 -7.00
CA GLU A 131 -13.37 16.97 -8.30
C GLU A 131 -13.00 15.83 -9.26
N GLU A 132 -11.81 15.21 -9.07
CA GLU A 132 -11.27 14.18 -9.95
C GLU A 132 -10.90 12.88 -9.21
N PRO A 133 -11.88 12.02 -8.88
CA PRO A 133 -11.65 10.78 -8.14
C PRO A 133 -10.74 9.78 -8.88
N PHE A 134 -10.77 9.81 -10.22
CA PHE A 134 -9.92 8.94 -11.04
C PHE A 134 -8.45 9.26 -10.91
N LEU A 135 -8.10 10.54 -10.86
CA LEU A 135 -6.71 10.98 -10.80
C LEU A 135 -6.04 10.48 -9.53
N PHE A 136 -6.73 10.58 -8.39
CA PHE A 136 -6.21 10.10 -7.12
C PHE A 136 -6.11 8.57 -7.05
N GLY A 137 -7.14 7.86 -7.50
CA GLY A 137 -7.11 6.40 -7.56
C GLY A 137 -5.98 5.88 -8.46
N PHE A 138 -5.76 6.52 -9.61
CA PHE A 138 -4.66 6.20 -10.51
C PHE A 138 -3.29 6.53 -9.88
N ALA A 139 -3.14 7.70 -9.27
CA ALA A 139 -1.91 8.08 -8.55
C ALA A 139 -1.57 7.06 -7.47
N ARG A 140 -2.57 6.55 -6.75
CA ARG A 140 -2.42 5.51 -5.74
C ARG A 140 -1.82 4.21 -6.29
N ILE A 141 -2.31 3.76 -7.45
CA ILE A 141 -1.78 2.56 -8.13
C ILE A 141 -0.34 2.81 -8.57
N VAL A 142 -0.07 3.94 -9.22
CA VAL A 142 1.28 4.30 -9.68
C VAL A 142 2.28 4.37 -8.53
N ASP A 143 1.93 5.01 -7.41
CA ASP A 143 2.82 5.11 -6.26
C ASP A 143 3.08 3.72 -5.63
N THR A 144 2.07 2.86 -5.54
CA THR A 144 2.26 1.49 -5.07
C THR A 144 3.20 0.72 -6.00
N THR A 145 3.02 0.81 -7.31
CA THR A 145 3.88 0.17 -8.33
C THR A 145 5.33 0.67 -8.21
N ILE A 146 5.55 1.97 -8.04
CA ILE A 146 6.89 2.55 -7.83
C ILE A 146 7.53 1.94 -6.57
N GLY A 147 6.81 1.90 -5.46
CA GLY A 147 7.29 1.31 -4.21
C GLY A 147 7.68 -0.15 -4.34
N ILE A 148 6.86 -0.93 -5.06
CA ILE A 148 7.12 -2.34 -5.37
C ILE A 148 8.40 -2.49 -6.19
N VAL A 149 8.54 -1.73 -7.28
CA VAL A 149 9.72 -1.79 -8.17
C VAL A 149 10.99 -1.47 -7.39
N VAL A 150 10.98 -0.37 -6.62
CA VAL A 150 12.12 0.02 -5.78
C VAL A 150 12.48 -1.09 -4.78
N ALA A 151 11.48 -1.69 -4.13
CA ALA A 151 11.70 -2.78 -3.18
C ALA A 151 12.34 -4.01 -3.83
N LEU A 152 11.82 -4.43 -5.00
CA LEU A 152 12.33 -5.60 -5.72
C LEU A 152 13.75 -5.37 -6.21
N VAL A 153 14.07 -4.19 -6.75
CA VAL A 153 15.42 -3.82 -7.19
C VAL A 153 16.39 -3.86 -6.01
N ILE A 154 16.06 -3.20 -4.90
CA ILE A 154 16.94 -3.15 -3.72
C ILE A 154 17.11 -4.54 -3.11
N ASN A 155 16.08 -5.38 -3.15
CA ASN A 155 16.17 -6.72 -2.58
C ASN A 155 17.09 -7.66 -3.36
N GLN A 156 17.37 -7.39 -4.64
CA GLN A 156 18.34 -8.13 -5.43
C GLN A 156 19.79 -7.86 -4.97
N PHE A 157 20.08 -6.69 -4.43
CA PHE A 157 21.43 -6.37 -3.97
C PHE A 157 21.75 -7.12 -2.65
N PRO A 158 22.94 -7.72 -2.52
CA PRO A 158 23.33 -8.50 -1.34
C PRO A 158 23.74 -7.62 -0.14
N ILE A 159 23.04 -6.51 0.08
CA ILE A 159 23.34 -5.58 1.17
C ILE A 159 23.14 -6.30 2.51
N GLY A 160 24.17 -6.43 3.30
CA GLY A 160 24.11 -6.99 4.66
C GLY A 160 24.07 -8.51 4.78
N ARG A 161 24.42 -9.28 3.73
CA ARG A 161 24.52 -10.75 3.80
C ARG A 161 25.59 -11.26 4.79
N GLY A 162 26.47 -10.39 5.29
CA GLY A 162 27.49 -10.73 6.30
C GLY A 162 27.04 -10.55 7.76
N ILE A 163 25.88 -9.98 8.01
CA ILE A 163 25.38 -9.73 9.36
C ILE A 163 24.50 -10.90 9.77
N LYS A 164 25.09 -11.89 10.49
CA LYS A 164 24.33 -13.01 11.06
C LYS A 164 23.22 -12.47 11.98
N PRO A 165 21.99 -13.01 11.91
CA PRO A 165 20.92 -12.60 12.81
C PRO A 165 21.31 -12.84 14.26
N PRO A 166 20.97 -11.95 15.20
CA PRO A 166 21.36 -12.05 16.60
C PRO A 166 20.61 -13.14 17.39
N TYR A 167 19.67 -13.84 16.79
CA TYR A 167 18.90 -14.90 17.42
C TYR A 167 19.11 -16.23 16.70
N LYS A 168 19.79 -17.15 17.38
CA LYS A 168 19.54 -18.59 17.27
C LYS A 168 18.41 -18.88 18.28
N GLU A 169 17.36 -19.51 17.83
CA GLU A 169 16.40 -20.19 18.68
C GLU A 169 17.09 -21.20 19.59
#